data_9568e4bb04fd38c2a7452b93602bb852
#
_entry.id   9568e4bb04fd38c2a7452b93602bb852
#
_cell.length_a   1.000
_cell.length_b   1.000
_cell.length_c   1.000
_cell.angle_alpha   90.00
_cell.angle_beta   90.00
_cell.angle_gamma   90.00
#
_symmetry.space_group_name_H-M   'P 1'
#
loop_
_entity.id
_entity.type
_entity.pdbx_description
1 polymer ?
#
loop_
_entity_poly.entity_id
_entity_poly.type
_entity_poly.pdbx_seq_one_letter_code
_entity_poly.pdbx_strand_id
1 'polypeptide(L)'
;MNMEKKLNMTMLCDFYELTMGNGYFQAGRKDQVTYFDVFFRDVPDKGGFAVCAGLSQIIDYVQNLHFDEEDIAYLRSKNLFSEEFLDYLRNFHFSGDIWAIPEGTPIFPREPVVTVRAKAIEAQLIETFLLLTVNHQSLIATKANRICRAAQGRTVLEFGSRRAQGTDGAISGARAAYIGGCKGTACTISDQLFGVPAGGTMAHSWVQMFDSQYEAFKTYCEIYPTNATLLVDTYNVLKSGVPDAIRAFNEVLKPLGITKCGIRLDSGDIAYLSREARKMLDDAGWTECQISASNSLDEYIIRDLLQQGAKIDMFGVGERMITASSQPVFGGVYKLAAVEDEAGNIIPKIKVSENVDKITNPHFKKTYRIFDKATGKAEADYITVWDETVDVTKPLELFDPRSTWKRKTYTNFEARPLQVQVFKGGELVYQQPTLQEIQKYCAEQVDTLWDEVKRFENPHKYYVDLSQKLWDIKQELLRERR
;
A
#
# COMPACT_ATOMS: atom_id res chain seq x y z
N MET A 1 -29.48 -4.66 11.22
CA MET A 1 -28.35 -5.57 10.97
C MET A 1 -27.42 -5.42 12.16
N ASN A 2 -27.30 -6.45 13.00
CA ASN A 2 -26.45 -6.39 14.19
C ASN A 2 -25.00 -6.33 13.75
N MET A 3 -24.31 -5.21 13.97
CA MET A 3 -22.88 -5.02 13.65
C MET A 3 -21.94 -5.80 14.60
N GLU A 4 -22.49 -6.61 15.50
CA GLU A 4 -21.71 -7.37 16.48
C GLU A 4 -21.19 -8.73 15.99
N LYS A 5 -21.70 -9.25 14.86
CA LYS A 5 -21.16 -10.47 14.26
C LYS A 5 -20.00 -10.06 13.34
N LYS A 6 -18.76 -10.40 13.70
CA LYS A 6 -17.60 -10.24 12.83
C LYS A 6 -17.95 -10.89 11.49
N LEU A 7 -18.00 -10.13 10.40
CA LEU A 7 -18.35 -10.64 9.08
C LEU A 7 -17.37 -11.76 8.70
N ASN A 8 -17.89 -12.92 8.33
CA ASN A 8 -17.08 -13.96 7.71
C ASN A 8 -16.72 -13.51 6.30
N MET A 9 -15.43 -13.22 6.07
CA MET A 9 -14.95 -12.73 4.80
C MET A 9 -14.73 -13.82 3.75
N THR A 10 -14.95 -15.08 4.07
CA THR A 10 -14.84 -16.21 3.14
C THR A 10 -15.78 -16.06 1.95
N MET A 11 -16.96 -15.48 2.17
CA MET A 11 -17.94 -15.21 1.12
C MET A 11 -17.66 -13.93 0.31
N LEU A 12 -16.59 -13.19 0.63
CA LEU A 12 -16.10 -12.08 -0.20
C LEU A 12 -15.25 -12.63 -1.36
N CYS A 13 -15.93 -13.31 -2.26
CA CYS A 13 -15.35 -13.88 -3.48
C CYS A 13 -16.26 -13.57 -4.68
N ASP A 14 -15.70 -13.49 -5.87
CA ASP A 14 -16.50 -13.41 -7.07
C ASP A 14 -17.25 -14.73 -7.29
N PHE A 15 -18.51 -14.65 -7.67
CA PHE A 15 -19.37 -15.84 -7.77
C PHE A 15 -18.83 -16.91 -8.73
N TYR A 16 -18.05 -16.51 -9.75
CA TYR A 16 -17.41 -17.46 -10.65
C TYR A 16 -16.37 -18.36 -9.96
N GLU A 17 -15.78 -17.91 -8.86
CA GLU A 17 -14.82 -18.72 -8.08
C GLU A 17 -15.51 -19.94 -7.48
N LEU A 18 -16.72 -19.76 -6.97
CA LEU A 18 -17.56 -20.85 -6.45
C LEU A 18 -18.06 -21.77 -7.57
N THR A 19 -18.52 -21.22 -8.71
CA THR A 19 -19.00 -22.05 -9.82
C THR A 19 -17.87 -22.81 -10.49
N MET A 20 -16.69 -22.21 -10.63
CA MET A 20 -15.48 -22.93 -11.09
C MET A 20 -15.04 -23.98 -10.06
N GLY A 21 -15.09 -23.66 -8.76
CA GLY A 21 -14.80 -24.61 -7.68
C GLY A 21 -15.66 -25.86 -7.75
N ASN A 22 -16.98 -25.69 -7.90
CA ASN A 22 -17.89 -26.81 -8.13
C ASN A 22 -17.56 -27.57 -9.44
N GLY A 23 -17.22 -26.83 -10.50
CA GLY A 23 -16.77 -27.44 -11.77
C GLY A 23 -15.51 -28.29 -11.61
N TYR A 24 -14.50 -27.81 -10.91
CA TYR A 24 -13.27 -28.58 -10.61
C TYR A 24 -13.58 -29.80 -9.76
N PHE A 25 -14.48 -29.67 -8.79
CA PHE A 25 -14.93 -30.79 -7.94
C PHE A 25 -15.58 -31.87 -8.78
N GLN A 26 -16.57 -31.52 -9.62
CA GLN A 26 -17.31 -32.44 -10.47
C GLN A 26 -16.43 -33.11 -11.56
N ALA A 27 -15.45 -32.37 -12.09
CA ALA A 27 -14.52 -32.85 -13.10
C ALA A 27 -13.36 -33.69 -12.53
N GLY A 28 -13.35 -33.98 -11.21
CA GLY A 28 -12.26 -34.73 -10.56
C GLY A 28 -10.91 -33.98 -10.52
N ARG A 29 -10.96 -32.62 -10.57
CA ARG A 29 -9.78 -31.76 -10.56
C ARG A 29 -9.53 -31.07 -9.22
N LYS A 30 -10.31 -31.38 -8.18
CA LYS A 30 -10.23 -30.72 -6.88
C LYS A 30 -8.84 -30.77 -6.23
N ASP A 31 -8.12 -31.88 -6.42
CA ASP A 31 -6.80 -32.14 -5.85
C ASP A 31 -5.64 -31.69 -6.78
N GLN A 32 -5.94 -31.14 -7.98
CA GLN A 32 -4.95 -30.61 -8.90
C GLN A 32 -4.19 -29.45 -8.25
N VAL A 33 -2.90 -29.62 -8.02
CA VAL A 33 -2.04 -28.55 -7.50
C VAL A 33 -1.79 -27.51 -8.59
N THR A 34 -1.94 -26.24 -8.21
CA THR A 34 -1.84 -25.09 -9.10
C THR A 34 -0.90 -24.03 -8.53
N TYR A 35 -0.34 -23.20 -9.40
CA TYR A 35 0.48 -22.04 -9.04
C TYR A 35 -0.14 -20.80 -9.64
N PHE A 36 -0.51 -19.84 -8.79
CA PHE A 36 -1.05 -18.55 -9.20
C PHE A 36 -0.16 -17.43 -8.70
N ASP A 37 -0.02 -16.39 -9.51
CA ASP A 37 0.69 -15.17 -9.13
C ASP A 37 -0.22 -13.96 -9.08
N VAL A 38 -0.10 -13.17 -8.02
CA VAL A 38 -0.55 -11.78 -7.97
C VAL A 38 0.56 -10.92 -8.55
N PHE A 39 0.25 -10.09 -9.53
CA PHE A 39 1.17 -9.08 -10.08
C PHE A 39 0.38 -7.90 -10.65
N PHE A 40 1.04 -6.79 -10.92
CA PHE A 40 0.44 -5.61 -11.57
C PHE A 40 1.18 -5.25 -12.85
N ARG A 41 0.59 -4.39 -13.69
CA ARG A 41 1.13 -4.09 -15.03
C ARG A 41 1.78 -2.73 -15.13
N ASP A 42 1.25 -1.74 -14.44
CA ASP A 42 1.68 -0.35 -14.51
C ASP A 42 1.71 0.26 -13.11
N VAL A 43 2.71 1.10 -12.86
CA VAL A 43 2.79 1.85 -11.60
C VAL A 43 1.78 3.00 -11.63
N PRO A 44 0.98 3.19 -10.56
CA PRO A 44 0.05 4.32 -10.49
C PRO A 44 0.75 5.67 -10.70
N ASP A 45 0.01 6.62 -11.25
CA ASP A 45 0.50 7.98 -11.56
C ASP A 45 1.74 8.01 -12.46
N LYS A 46 1.95 6.97 -13.26
CA LYS A 46 3.16 6.77 -14.08
C LYS A 46 4.44 6.88 -13.23
N GLY A 47 4.37 6.48 -11.98
CA GLY A 47 5.50 6.49 -11.06
C GLY A 47 6.57 5.47 -11.42
N GLY A 48 7.73 5.55 -10.79
CA GLY A 48 8.84 4.62 -11.03
C GLY A 48 8.73 3.29 -10.30
N PHE A 49 7.97 3.24 -9.20
CA PHE A 49 7.76 2.05 -8.36
C PHE A 49 6.44 2.17 -7.58
N ALA A 50 5.96 1.05 -7.07
CA ALA A 50 4.89 1.00 -6.08
C ALA A 50 5.41 0.46 -4.74
N VAL A 51 4.67 0.65 -3.66
CA VAL A 51 4.97 0.11 -2.33
C VAL A 51 4.06 -1.06 -2.04
N CYS A 52 4.62 -2.23 -1.76
CA CYS A 52 3.86 -3.43 -1.39
C CYS A 52 3.19 -3.25 -0.03
N ALA A 53 1.89 -3.53 0.05
CA ALA A 53 1.13 -3.52 1.30
C ALA A 53 -0.09 -4.45 1.23
N GLY A 54 -0.60 -4.88 2.41
CA GLY A 54 -1.78 -5.74 2.55
C GLY A 54 -1.51 -7.17 3.01
N LEU A 55 -0.26 -7.58 3.19
CA LEU A 55 0.08 -8.95 3.57
C LEU A 55 -0.50 -9.35 4.93
N SER A 56 -0.53 -8.44 5.91
CA SER A 56 -1.10 -8.72 7.23
C SER A 56 -2.58 -9.14 7.15
N GLN A 57 -3.38 -8.45 6.33
CA GLN A 57 -4.81 -8.77 6.16
C GLN A 57 -5.00 -10.06 5.36
N ILE A 58 -4.11 -10.36 4.42
CA ILE A 58 -4.12 -11.66 3.71
C ILE A 58 -3.86 -12.80 4.69
N ILE A 59 -2.90 -12.64 5.61
CA ILE A 59 -2.60 -13.64 6.63
C ILE A 59 -3.83 -13.88 7.51
N ASP A 60 -4.44 -12.81 8.04
CA ASP A 60 -5.64 -12.92 8.86
C ASP A 60 -6.79 -13.60 8.11
N TYR A 61 -6.98 -13.27 6.84
CA TYR A 61 -8.01 -13.87 6.00
C TYR A 61 -7.79 -15.38 5.80
N VAL A 62 -6.60 -15.77 5.38
CA VAL A 62 -6.26 -17.19 5.10
C VAL A 62 -6.39 -18.05 6.36
N GLN A 63 -5.97 -17.53 7.54
CA GLN A 63 -6.10 -18.24 8.80
C GLN A 63 -7.55 -18.42 9.27
N ASN A 64 -8.46 -17.56 8.84
CA ASN A 64 -9.86 -17.56 9.25
C ASN A 64 -10.82 -18.07 8.16
N LEU A 65 -10.29 -18.61 7.06
CA LEU A 65 -11.12 -19.17 5.99
C LEU A 65 -11.96 -20.35 6.45
N HIS A 66 -13.27 -20.23 6.40
CA HIS A 66 -14.24 -21.30 6.70
C HIS A 66 -15.62 -20.94 6.15
N PHE A 67 -16.39 -21.94 5.77
CA PHE A 67 -17.81 -21.75 5.42
C PHE A 67 -18.68 -22.20 6.61
N ASP A 68 -19.53 -21.32 7.09
CA ASP A 68 -20.51 -21.66 8.14
C ASP A 68 -21.83 -22.21 7.54
N GLU A 69 -22.75 -22.71 8.40
CA GLU A 69 -24.01 -23.29 7.92
C GLU A 69 -24.93 -22.26 7.27
N GLU A 70 -24.80 -20.95 7.58
CA GLU A 70 -25.53 -19.88 6.90
C GLU A 70 -25.02 -19.71 5.45
N ASP A 71 -23.70 -19.78 5.26
CA ASP A 71 -23.07 -19.74 3.94
C ASP A 71 -23.52 -20.95 3.09
N ILE A 72 -23.47 -22.14 3.66
CA ILE A 72 -23.86 -23.37 2.98
C ILE A 72 -25.36 -23.34 2.61
N ALA A 73 -26.23 -22.90 3.53
CA ALA A 73 -27.65 -22.76 3.26
C ALA A 73 -27.93 -21.73 2.13
N TYR A 74 -27.20 -20.62 2.14
CA TYR A 74 -27.27 -19.61 1.07
C TYR A 74 -26.82 -20.20 -0.27
N LEU A 75 -25.69 -20.88 -0.33
CA LEU A 75 -25.19 -21.49 -1.57
C LEU A 75 -26.14 -22.56 -2.09
N ARG A 76 -26.72 -23.42 -1.21
CA ARG A 76 -27.73 -24.41 -1.55
C ARG A 76 -28.97 -23.77 -2.20
N SER A 77 -29.39 -22.61 -1.69
CA SER A 77 -30.56 -21.89 -2.23
C SER A 77 -30.38 -21.42 -3.68
N LYS A 78 -29.14 -21.37 -4.19
CA LYS A 78 -28.85 -21.02 -5.59
C LYS A 78 -29.18 -22.15 -6.57
N ASN A 79 -29.32 -23.40 -6.10
CA ASN A 79 -29.57 -24.58 -6.94
C ASN A 79 -28.56 -24.81 -8.07
N LEU A 80 -27.31 -24.43 -7.84
CA LEU A 80 -26.18 -24.51 -8.81
C LEU A 80 -25.07 -25.46 -8.35
N PHE A 81 -25.05 -25.79 -7.06
CA PHE A 81 -23.97 -26.54 -6.43
C PHE A 81 -24.46 -27.94 -6.04
N SER A 82 -23.62 -28.96 -6.22
CA SER A 82 -23.94 -30.31 -5.75
C SER A 82 -23.83 -30.40 -4.23
N GLU A 83 -24.58 -31.31 -3.61
CA GLU A 83 -24.51 -31.51 -2.15
C GLU A 83 -23.11 -31.96 -1.72
N GLU A 84 -22.44 -32.80 -2.53
CA GLU A 84 -21.07 -33.24 -2.26
C GLU A 84 -20.07 -32.08 -2.27
N PHE A 85 -20.27 -31.08 -3.13
CA PHE A 85 -19.45 -29.87 -3.13
C PHE A 85 -19.76 -28.99 -1.92
N LEU A 86 -21.01 -28.84 -1.53
CA LEU A 86 -21.39 -28.13 -0.32
C LEU A 86 -20.82 -28.79 0.94
N ASP A 87 -20.79 -30.13 0.99
CA ASP A 87 -20.14 -30.87 2.07
C ASP A 87 -18.62 -30.69 2.07
N TYR A 88 -17.99 -30.59 0.89
CA TYR A 88 -16.58 -30.21 0.76
C TYR A 88 -16.32 -28.83 1.34
N LEU A 89 -17.17 -27.83 1.05
CA LEU A 89 -17.04 -26.47 1.58
C LEU A 89 -17.18 -26.40 3.11
N ARG A 90 -18.04 -27.20 3.74
CA ARG A 90 -18.15 -27.28 5.23
C ARG A 90 -16.84 -27.64 5.90
N ASN A 91 -16.02 -28.44 5.23
CA ASN A 91 -14.72 -28.90 5.74
C ASN A 91 -13.54 -28.11 5.13
N PHE A 92 -13.86 -27.00 4.47
CA PHE A 92 -12.86 -26.22 3.76
C PHE A 92 -11.88 -25.55 4.72
N HIS A 93 -10.61 -25.70 4.43
CA HIS A 93 -9.51 -24.95 5.01
C HIS A 93 -8.41 -24.80 3.96
N PHE A 94 -7.65 -23.73 4.03
CA PHE A 94 -6.50 -23.57 3.15
C PHE A 94 -5.37 -24.50 3.60
N SER A 95 -4.88 -25.35 2.71
CA SER A 95 -3.80 -26.30 2.97
C SER A 95 -2.56 -26.11 2.09
N GLY A 96 -2.52 -24.99 1.35
CA GLY A 96 -1.46 -24.71 0.40
C GLY A 96 -0.26 -23.96 0.99
N ASP A 97 0.60 -23.52 0.09
CA ASP A 97 1.76 -22.69 0.37
C ASP A 97 1.56 -21.30 -0.22
N ILE A 98 2.01 -20.26 0.48
CA ILE A 98 2.02 -18.89 -0.02
C ILE A 98 3.40 -18.28 0.18
N TRP A 99 3.93 -17.68 -0.87
CA TRP A 99 5.11 -16.80 -0.83
C TRP A 99 4.67 -15.39 -1.17
N ALA A 100 5.23 -14.40 -0.50
CA ALA A 100 4.91 -13.00 -0.75
C ALA A 100 6.14 -12.10 -0.61
N ILE A 101 6.12 -10.96 -1.30
CA ILE A 101 7.05 -9.87 -1.05
C ILE A 101 6.61 -9.16 0.24
N PRO A 102 7.51 -8.94 1.21
CA PRO A 102 7.18 -8.26 2.46
C PRO A 102 6.62 -6.85 2.25
N GLU A 103 5.71 -6.43 3.14
CA GLU A 103 5.16 -5.08 3.13
C GLU A 103 6.26 -4.03 3.28
N GLY A 104 6.07 -2.88 2.63
CA GLY A 104 7.06 -1.81 2.60
C GLY A 104 8.11 -1.95 1.48
N THR A 105 8.21 -3.10 0.83
CA THR A 105 9.14 -3.29 -0.29
C THR A 105 8.68 -2.50 -1.51
N PRO A 106 9.56 -1.71 -2.18
CA PRO A 106 9.29 -1.21 -3.52
C PRO A 106 9.11 -2.38 -4.50
N ILE A 107 8.02 -2.36 -5.26
CA ILE A 107 7.67 -3.39 -6.24
C ILE A 107 7.49 -2.77 -7.63
N PHE A 108 7.72 -3.60 -8.65
CA PHE A 108 7.70 -3.18 -10.05
C PHE A 108 6.73 -4.06 -10.87
N PRO A 109 6.26 -3.55 -12.02
CA PRO A 109 5.34 -4.30 -12.88
C PRO A 109 5.85 -5.68 -13.27
N ARG A 110 4.94 -6.70 -13.23
CA ARG A 110 5.16 -8.09 -13.67
C ARG A 110 5.96 -8.98 -12.71
N GLU A 111 6.36 -8.48 -11.56
CA GLU A 111 6.89 -9.30 -10.48
C GLU A 111 5.79 -10.11 -9.82
N PRO A 112 6.01 -11.37 -9.46
CA PRO A 112 5.10 -12.11 -8.61
C PRO A 112 5.16 -11.56 -7.18
N VAL A 113 4.19 -10.69 -6.84
CA VAL A 113 4.09 -10.06 -5.51
C VAL A 113 3.63 -11.08 -4.47
N VAL A 114 2.66 -11.92 -4.85
CA VAL A 114 2.22 -13.07 -4.06
C VAL A 114 2.15 -14.27 -5.00
N THR A 115 2.70 -15.40 -4.59
CA THR A 115 2.57 -16.70 -5.29
C THR A 115 1.84 -17.66 -4.37
N VAL A 116 0.78 -18.27 -4.88
CA VAL A 116 -0.03 -19.28 -4.19
C VAL A 116 0.18 -20.63 -4.87
N ARG A 117 0.67 -21.63 -4.13
CA ARG A 117 0.68 -23.02 -4.53
C ARG A 117 -0.35 -23.77 -3.69
N ALA A 118 -1.44 -24.17 -4.30
CA ALA A 118 -2.51 -24.86 -3.59
C ALA A 118 -3.35 -25.72 -4.55
N LYS A 119 -4.25 -26.54 -3.99
CA LYS A 119 -5.26 -27.24 -4.77
C LYS A 119 -6.13 -26.24 -5.52
N ALA A 120 -6.63 -26.62 -6.69
CA ALA A 120 -7.33 -25.72 -7.61
C ALA A 120 -8.47 -24.93 -6.96
N ILE A 121 -9.29 -25.55 -6.11
CA ILE A 121 -10.39 -24.89 -5.42
C ILE A 121 -9.87 -23.91 -4.37
N GLU A 122 -8.88 -24.31 -3.57
CA GLU A 122 -8.29 -23.46 -2.53
C GLU A 122 -7.63 -22.22 -3.13
N ALA A 123 -6.84 -22.39 -4.20
CA ALA A 123 -6.19 -21.29 -4.88
C ALA A 123 -7.19 -20.34 -5.56
N GLN A 124 -8.33 -20.86 -6.06
CA GLN A 124 -9.33 -20.04 -6.75
C GLN A 124 -10.15 -19.21 -5.77
N LEU A 125 -10.58 -19.76 -4.64
CA LEU A 125 -11.47 -19.08 -3.69
C LEU A 125 -10.86 -17.89 -2.95
N ILE A 126 -9.54 -17.72 -3.01
CA ILE A 126 -8.87 -16.59 -2.35
C ILE A 126 -8.54 -15.43 -3.30
N GLU A 127 -8.84 -15.56 -4.60
CA GLU A 127 -8.47 -14.59 -5.64
C GLU A 127 -8.97 -13.19 -5.31
N THR A 128 -10.28 -13.05 -5.10
CA THR A 128 -10.92 -11.73 -4.93
C THR A 128 -10.37 -11.01 -3.70
N PHE A 129 -10.23 -11.70 -2.56
CA PHE A 129 -9.74 -11.07 -1.34
C PHE A 129 -8.26 -10.64 -1.46
N LEU A 130 -7.41 -11.50 -2.04
CA LEU A 130 -6.01 -11.17 -2.29
C LEU A 130 -5.88 -9.92 -3.16
N LEU A 131 -6.63 -9.88 -4.27
CA LEU A 131 -6.58 -8.75 -5.20
C LEU A 131 -7.13 -7.47 -4.58
N LEU A 132 -8.27 -7.53 -3.90
CA LEU A 132 -8.86 -6.39 -3.22
C LEU A 132 -7.86 -5.77 -2.24
N THR A 133 -7.23 -6.61 -1.43
CA THR A 133 -6.31 -6.19 -0.37
C THR A 133 -5.01 -5.62 -0.94
N VAL A 134 -4.33 -6.34 -1.83
CA VAL A 134 -3.07 -5.87 -2.45
C VAL A 134 -3.31 -4.61 -3.27
N ASN A 135 -4.39 -4.56 -4.07
CA ASN A 135 -4.70 -3.40 -4.91
C ASN A 135 -4.92 -2.15 -4.07
N HIS A 136 -5.81 -2.20 -3.08
CA HIS A 136 -6.15 -1.04 -2.27
C HIS A 136 -4.95 -0.57 -1.44
N GLN A 137 -4.35 -1.46 -0.65
CA GLN A 137 -3.31 -1.04 0.28
C GLN A 137 -2.01 -0.65 -0.42
N SER A 138 -1.61 -1.35 -1.48
CA SER A 138 -0.42 -0.94 -2.24
C SER A 138 -0.64 0.39 -2.99
N LEU A 139 -1.86 0.65 -3.48
CA LEU A 139 -2.21 1.93 -4.09
C LEU A 139 -2.06 3.09 -3.10
N ILE A 140 -2.66 2.96 -1.90
CA ILE A 140 -2.63 4.01 -0.89
C ILE A 140 -1.23 4.19 -0.30
N ALA A 141 -0.49 3.10 -0.03
CA ALA A 141 0.89 3.17 0.43
C ALA A 141 1.79 3.88 -0.60
N THR A 142 1.61 3.58 -1.89
CA THR A 142 2.32 4.23 -3.00
C THR A 142 2.02 5.72 -3.06
N LYS A 143 0.73 6.10 -2.98
CA LYS A 143 0.31 7.52 -2.99
C LYS A 143 0.84 8.27 -1.79
N ALA A 144 0.75 7.69 -0.59
CA ALA A 144 1.29 8.25 0.63
C ALA A 144 2.81 8.44 0.55
N ASN A 145 3.55 7.46 0.01
CA ASN A 145 4.99 7.58 -0.18
C ASN A 145 5.37 8.73 -1.11
N ARG A 146 4.64 8.93 -2.22
CA ARG A 146 4.85 10.07 -3.12
C ARG A 146 4.66 11.40 -2.36
N ILE A 147 3.56 11.51 -1.61
CA ILE A 147 3.22 12.71 -0.83
C ILE A 147 4.27 12.99 0.26
N CYS A 148 4.68 11.96 1.00
CA CYS A 148 5.70 12.10 2.06
C CYS A 148 7.06 12.52 1.49
N ARG A 149 7.46 12.00 0.32
CA ARG A 149 8.69 12.45 -0.35
C ARG A 149 8.60 13.91 -0.83
N ALA A 150 7.43 14.34 -1.33
CA ALA A 150 7.20 15.73 -1.72
C ALA A 150 7.30 16.70 -0.53
N ALA A 151 6.96 16.23 0.69
CA ALA A 151 7.05 17.01 1.92
C ALA A 151 8.49 17.27 2.41
N GLN A 152 9.51 16.63 1.80
CA GLN A 152 10.94 16.89 2.06
C GLN A 152 11.29 16.81 3.56
N GLY A 153 10.91 15.73 4.22
CA GLY A 153 11.17 15.46 5.64
C GLY A 153 10.17 16.07 6.62
N ARG A 154 9.23 16.90 6.16
CA ARG A 154 8.15 17.43 7.01
C ARG A 154 7.14 16.35 7.35
N THR A 155 6.47 16.51 8.48
CA THR A 155 5.43 15.58 8.94
C THR A 155 4.24 15.59 7.99
N VAL A 156 3.80 14.40 7.59
CA VAL A 156 2.53 14.19 6.87
C VAL A 156 1.61 13.34 7.73
N LEU A 157 0.38 13.81 7.94
CA LEU A 157 -0.70 13.07 8.60
C LEU A 157 -1.79 12.71 7.59
N GLU A 158 -2.33 11.52 7.71
CA GLU A 158 -3.46 11.05 6.93
C GLU A 158 -4.77 11.61 7.52
N PHE A 159 -5.47 12.48 6.80
CA PHE A 159 -6.73 13.14 7.24
C PHE A 159 -7.91 12.80 6.33
N GLY A 160 -7.88 11.64 5.67
CA GLY A 160 -8.83 11.28 4.61
C GLY A 160 -9.99 10.39 5.01
N SER A 161 -10.07 9.89 6.25
CA SER A 161 -11.04 8.86 6.65
C SER A 161 -12.48 9.15 6.20
N ARG A 162 -12.97 10.38 6.38
CA ARG A 162 -14.33 10.79 5.97
C ARG A 162 -14.55 10.91 4.45
N ARG A 163 -13.50 10.72 3.65
CA ARG A 163 -13.50 10.77 2.17
C ARG A 163 -13.19 9.42 1.52
N ALA A 164 -12.90 8.40 2.32
CA ALA A 164 -12.59 7.06 1.83
C ALA A 164 -13.82 6.38 1.22
N GLN A 165 -13.58 5.39 0.35
CA GLN A 165 -14.61 4.54 -0.22
C GLN A 165 -14.95 3.41 0.78
N GLY A 166 -15.84 3.72 1.71
CA GLY A 166 -16.31 2.77 2.73
C GLY A 166 -15.42 2.70 3.98
N THR A 167 -15.93 2.00 4.98
CA THR A 167 -15.29 1.87 6.30
C THR A 167 -13.94 1.17 6.22
N ASP A 168 -13.85 0.07 5.49
CA ASP A 168 -12.61 -0.69 5.33
C ASP A 168 -11.55 0.11 4.56
N GLY A 169 -12.00 0.91 3.57
CA GLY A 169 -11.13 1.84 2.86
C GLY A 169 -10.51 2.90 3.77
N ALA A 170 -11.26 3.41 4.76
CA ALA A 170 -10.74 4.34 5.75
C ALA A 170 -9.73 3.66 6.70
N ILE A 171 -10.10 2.50 7.23
CA ILE A 171 -9.31 1.79 8.25
C ILE A 171 -8.00 1.25 7.65
N SER A 172 -8.09 0.45 6.59
CA SER A 172 -6.94 -0.14 5.91
C SER A 172 -6.12 0.89 5.14
N GLY A 173 -6.77 1.96 4.64
CA GLY A 173 -6.08 3.07 3.98
C GLY A 173 -5.20 3.87 4.92
N ALA A 174 -5.63 4.12 6.15
CA ALA A 174 -4.81 4.76 7.18
C ALA A 174 -3.56 3.93 7.51
N ARG A 175 -3.72 2.60 7.64
CA ARG A 175 -2.60 1.67 7.82
C ARG A 175 -1.62 1.72 6.65
N ALA A 176 -2.13 1.67 5.44
CA ALA A 176 -1.33 1.72 4.22
C ALA A 176 -0.59 3.06 4.07
N ALA A 177 -1.25 4.17 4.38
CA ALA A 177 -0.63 5.50 4.39
C ALA A 177 0.52 5.59 5.40
N TYR A 178 0.37 4.95 6.57
CA TYR A 178 1.45 4.86 7.56
C TYR A 178 2.65 4.09 7.02
N ILE A 179 2.44 2.93 6.37
CA ILE A 179 3.52 2.19 5.67
C ILE A 179 4.23 3.10 4.66
N GLY A 180 3.47 3.90 3.89
CA GLY A 180 3.99 4.84 2.90
C GLY A 180 4.79 6.01 3.48
N GLY A 181 4.75 6.24 4.81
CA GLY A 181 5.58 7.24 5.49
C GLY A 181 4.82 8.29 6.30
N CYS A 182 3.47 8.29 6.29
CA CYS A 182 2.68 9.17 7.15
C CYS A 182 3.00 8.89 8.62
N LYS A 183 3.01 9.93 9.45
CA LYS A 183 3.36 9.82 10.88
C LYS A 183 2.17 9.54 11.79
N GLY A 184 0.96 9.58 11.25
CA GLY A 184 -0.28 9.31 11.98
C GLY A 184 -1.50 9.50 11.09
N THR A 185 -2.67 9.33 11.70
CA THR A 185 -3.98 9.38 11.01
C THR A 185 -5.02 10.12 11.86
N ALA A 186 -6.07 10.63 11.22
CA ALA A 186 -7.29 11.08 11.91
C ALA A 186 -8.26 9.90 12.20
N CYS A 187 -7.94 8.68 11.75
CA CYS A 187 -8.79 7.49 11.90
C CYS A 187 -8.53 6.80 13.24
N THR A 188 -9.29 7.14 14.27
CA THR A 188 -9.09 6.62 15.64
C THR A 188 -9.10 5.10 15.73
N ILE A 189 -9.98 4.42 14.97
CA ILE A 189 -10.04 2.95 15.00
C ILE A 189 -8.77 2.30 14.39
N SER A 190 -8.08 2.98 13.47
CA SER A 190 -6.81 2.49 12.91
C SER A 190 -5.67 2.56 13.93
N ASP A 191 -5.71 3.51 14.87
CA ASP A 191 -4.81 3.52 16.02
C ASP A 191 -5.10 2.31 16.93
N GLN A 192 -6.35 2.12 17.30
CA GLN A 192 -6.77 1.02 18.17
C GLN A 192 -6.42 -0.37 17.59
N LEU A 193 -6.59 -0.56 16.28
CA LEU A 193 -6.39 -1.87 15.63
C LEU A 193 -4.93 -2.13 15.23
N PHE A 194 -4.21 -1.11 14.77
CA PHE A 194 -2.90 -1.26 14.13
C PHE A 194 -1.79 -0.45 14.80
N GLY A 195 -2.12 0.39 15.80
CA GLY A 195 -1.14 1.27 16.42
C GLY A 195 -0.65 2.40 15.51
N VAL A 196 -1.45 2.83 14.53
CA VAL A 196 -1.19 4.04 13.75
C VAL A 196 -1.51 5.25 14.61
N PRO A 197 -0.55 6.09 15.00
CA PRO A 197 -0.80 7.16 15.97
C PRO A 197 -1.96 8.07 15.52
N ALA A 198 -3.03 8.15 16.34
CA ALA A 198 -4.14 9.05 16.06
C ALA A 198 -3.77 10.50 16.38
N GLY A 199 -4.11 11.40 15.49
CA GLY A 199 -3.86 12.82 15.65
C GLY A 199 -4.94 13.69 15.01
N GLY A 200 -5.11 14.86 15.55
CA GLY A 200 -6.07 15.83 15.05
C GLY A 200 -5.98 17.14 15.81
N THR A 201 -6.65 18.14 15.32
CA THR A 201 -6.74 19.46 15.97
C THR A 201 -8.22 19.77 16.26
N MET A 202 -8.76 20.81 15.68
CA MET A 202 -10.17 21.18 15.79
C MET A 202 -10.79 21.35 14.41
N ALA A 203 -12.10 21.41 14.33
CA ALA A 203 -12.86 21.86 13.16
C ALA A 203 -13.31 23.31 13.33
N HIS A 204 -13.72 23.96 12.23
CA HIS A 204 -14.29 25.32 12.27
C HIS A 204 -15.48 25.42 13.20
N SER A 205 -16.28 24.37 13.37
CA SER A 205 -17.40 24.31 14.30
C SER A 205 -17.01 24.56 15.76
N TRP A 206 -15.80 24.13 16.18
CA TRP A 206 -15.28 24.46 17.50
C TRP A 206 -15.21 25.98 17.70
N VAL A 207 -14.61 26.69 16.73
CA VAL A 207 -14.46 28.14 16.79
C VAL A 207 -15.84 28.83 16.78
N GLN A 208 -16.79 28.32 15.99
CA GLN A 208 -18.14 28.89 15.85
C GLN A 208 -19.07 28.63 17.04
N MET A 209 -18.72 27.71 17.94
CA MET A 209 -19.50 27.40 19.16
C MET A 209 -19.27 28.42 20.30
N PHE A 210 -18.28 29.28 20.19
CA PHE A 210 -17.94 30.30 21.18
C PHE A 210 -18.35 31.68 20.70
N ASP A 211 -18.54 32.63 21.64
CA ASP A 211 -18.93 33.99 21.34
C ASP A 211 -17.85 34.76 20.55
N SER A 212 -16.60 34.34 20.66
CA SER A 212 -15.49 34.87 19.88
C SER A 212 -14.45 33.80 19.54
N GLN A 213 -13.74 33.98 18.41
CA GLN A 213 -12.61 33.14 18.00
C GLN A 213 -11.51 33.10 19.06
N TYR A 214 -11.23 34.25 19.69
CA TYR A 214 -10.25 34.33 20.77
C TYR A 214 -10.64 33.45 21.96
N GLU A 215 -11.90 33.48 22.40
CA GLU A 215 -12.39 32.66 23.51
C GLU A 215 -12.26 31.16 23.17
N ALA A 216 -12.62 30.76 21.96
CA ALA A 216 -12.43 29.36 21.46
C ALA A 216 -10.95 28.92 21.54
N PHE A 217 -10.04 29.80 21.12
CA PHE A 217 -8.60 29.51 21.13
C PHE A 217 -8.03 29.45 22.54
N LYS A 218 -8.41 30.41 23.38
CA LYS A 218 -8.02 30.43 24.80
C LYS A 218 -8.46 29.17 25.51
N THR A 219 -9.74 28.81 25.40
CA THR A 219 -10.28 27.58 25.99
C THR A 219 -9.57 26.34 25.52
N TYR A 220 -9.24 26.25 24.21
CA TYR A 220 -8.49 25.09 23.67
C TYR A 220 -7.08 25.00 24.27
N CYS A 221 -6.39 26.14 24.40
CA CYS A 221 -5.08 26.20 25.05
C CYS A 221 -5.13 25.83 26.54
N GLU A 222 -6.20 26.21 27.25
CA GLU A 222 -6.39 25.84 28.66
C GLU A 222 -6.62 24.34 28.85
N ILE A 223 -7.37 23.70 27.94
CA ILE A 223 -7.68 22.24 28.01
C ILE A 223 -6.52 21.39 27.50
N TYR A 224 -5.86 21.81 26.41
CA TYR A 224 -4.80 21.06 25.72
C TYR A 224 -3.48 21.84 25.60
N PRO A 225 -2.88 22.30 26.71
CA PRO A 225 -1.75 23.21 26.65
C PRO A 225 -0.51 22.65 25.95
N THR A 226 -0.29 21.33 26.02
CA THR A 226 0.84 20.65 25.38
C THR A 226 0.56 20.20 23.94
N ASN A 227 -0.67 20.36 23.44
CA ASN A 227 -1.10 19.95 22.10
C ASN A 227 -1.98 21.04 21.42
N ALA A 228 -1.73 22.30 21.73
CA ALA A 228 -2.49 23.42 21.21
C ALA A 228 -2.12 23.71 19.75
N THR A 229 -2.96 23.27 18.81
CA THR A 229 -2.90 23.66 17.38
C THR A 229 -4.23 24.31 17.00
N LEU A 230 -4.19 25.61 16.70
CA LEU A 230 -5.36 26.46 16.50
C LEU A 230 -5.68 26.66 15.01
N LEU A 231 -6.93 26.46 14.63
CA LEU A 231 -7.41 26.60 13.25
C LEU A 231 -7.74 28.08 12.99
N VAL A 232 -6.85 28.79 12.30
CA VAL A 232 -6.87 30.27 12.24
C VAL A 232 -7.60 30.88 11.05
N ASP A 233 -8.19 30.05 10.18
CA ASP A 233 -8.83 30.49 8.94
C ASP A 233 -10.37 30.39 8.96
N THR A 234 -10.97 30.32 10.15
CA THR A 234 -12.45 30.33 10.27
C THR A 234 -13.05 31.63 9.73
N TYR A 235 -12.39 32.75 9.94
CA TYR A 235 -12.81 34.06 9.44
C TYR A 235 -11.71 34.72 8.60
N ASN A 236 -10.74 35.39 9.20
CA ASN A 236 -9.64 36.00 8.47
C ASN A 236 -8.30 35.69 9.13
N VAL A 237 -7.45 34.98 8.39
CA VAL A 237 -6.17 34.48 8.90
C VAL A 237 -5.30 35.58 9.51
N LEU A 238 -5.04 36.66 8.74
CA LEU A 238 -4.05 37.69 9.12
C LEU A 238 -4.62 38.80 9.99
N LYS A 239 -5.94 39.12 9.85
CA LYS A 239 -6.56 40.21 10.61
C LYS A 239 -7.09 39.78 11.97
N SER A 240 -7.48 38.51 12.14
CA SER A 240 -8.04 38.01 13.39
C SER A 240 -7.44 36.67 13.82
N GLY A 241 -7.33 35.67 12.93
CA GLY A 241 -6.93 34.29 13.27
C GLY A 241 -5.58 34.21 13.95
N VAL A 242 -4.52 34.66 13.29
CA VAL A 242 -3.16 34.66 13.87
C VAL A 242 -3.03 35.60 15.05
N PRO A 243 -3.55 36.85 15.03
CA PRO A 243 -3.56 37.74 16.22
C PRO A 243 -4.23 37.12 17.45
N ASP A 244 -5.42 36.52 17.30
CA ASP A 244 -6.15 35.88 18.40
C ASP A 244 -5.40 34.62 18.91
N ALA A 245 -4.77 33.86 18.03
CA ALA A 245 -3.91 32.73 18.41
C ALA A 245 -2.70 33.19 19.24
N ILE A 246 -1.98 34.20 18.78
CA ILE A 246 -0.85 34.81 19.52
C ILE A 246 -1.31 35.31 20.88
N ARG A 247 -2.47 35.97 20.95
CA ARG A 247 -3.03 36.42 22.21
C ARG A 247 -3.33 35.28 23.17
N ALA A 248 -3.97 34.20 22.70
CA ALA A 248 -4.24 33.00 23.49
C ALA A 248 -2.95 32.32 23.97
N PHE A 249 -1.95 32.22 23.11
CA PHE A 249 -0.64 31.67 23.48
C PHE A 249 0.06 32.51 24.55
N ASN A 250 0.02 33.83 24.43
CA ASN A 250 0.62 34.74 25.42
C ASN A 250 -0.08 34.68 26.78
N GLU A 251 -1.40 34.56 26.81
CA GLU A 251 -2.17 34.55 28.05
C GLU A 251 -2.19 33.17 28.74
N VAL A 252 -2.14 32.09 27.98
CA VAL A 252 -2.27 30.71 28.53
C VAL A 252 -0.97 29.94 28.52
N LEU A 253 -0.30 29.82 27.36
CA LEU A 253 0.85 28.91 27.22
C LEU A 253 2.13 29.52 27.78
N LYS A 254 2.35 30.82 27.55
CA LYS A 254 3.56 31.51 28.02
C LYS A 254 3.73 31.48 29.53
N PRO A 255 2.69 31.71 30.36
CA PRO A 255 2.80 31.59 31.82
C PRO A 255 3.14 30.17 32.30
N LEU A 256 2.78 29.13 31.51
CA LEU A 256 3.08 27.73 31.77
C LEU A 256 4.48 27.32 31.29
N GLY A 257 5.25 28.23 30.68
CA GLY A 257 6.54 27.94 30.09
C GLY A 257 6.49 27.05 28.85
N ILE A 258 5.33 26.97 28.18
CA ILE A 258 5.14 26.13 26.98
C ILE A 258 5.44 26.99 25.75
N THR A 259 6.41 26.54 24.96
CA THR A 259 6.83 27.18 23.69
C THR A 259 6.33 26.45 22.45
N LYS A 260 6.05 25.13 22.59
CA LYS A 260 5.55 24.29 21.50
C LYS A 260 4.04 24.42 21.35
N CYS A 261 3.63 25.02 20.27
CA CYS A 261 2.23 25.18 19.87
C CYS A 261 2.14 25.13 18.35
N GLY A 262 0.95 25.26 17.79
CA GLY A 262 0.75 25.26 16.34
C GLY A 262 -0.44 26.11 15.90
N ILE A 263 -0.39 26.48 14.63
CA ILE A 263 -1.56 27.00 13.89
C ILE A 263 -1.80 26.11 12.67
N ARG A 264 -3.05 26.08 12.20
CA ARG A 264 -3.43 25.35 10.99
C ARG A 264 -4.14 26.27 10.00
N LEU A 265 -3.69 26.17 8.74
CA LEU A 265 -4.25 26.82 7.57
C LEU A 265 -4.96 25.77 6.71
N ASP A 266 -6.25 25.93 6.46
CA ASP A 266 -7.09 24.98 5.72
C ASP A 266 -7.67 25.59 4.42
N SER A 267 -7.45 26.89 4.19
CA SER A 267 -8.01 27.64 3.05
C SER A 267 -7.14 28.84 2.64
N GLY A 268 -7.46 29.40 1.46
CA GLY A 268 -6.76 30.55 0.90
C GLY A 268 -5.46 30.20 0.20
N ASP A 269 -4.62 31.21 -0.11
CA ASP A 269 -3.28 31.00 -0.66
C ASP A 269 -2.32 30.57 0.46
N ILE A 270 -2.13 29.27 0.59
CA ILE A 270 -1.35 28.67 1.67
C ILE A 270 0.11 29.16 1.65
N ALA A 271 0.71 29.36 0.46
CA ALA A 271 2.09 29.81 0.38
C ALA A 271 2.26 31.23 0.92
N TYR A 272 1.39 32.15 0.51
CA TYR A 272 1.37 33.52 1.00
C TYR A 272 1.02 33.58 2.50
N LEU A 273 -0.08 32.96 2.90
CA LEU A 273 -0.58 32.98 4.27
C LEU A 273 0.43 32.39 5.27
N SER A 274 1.11 31.30 4.90
CA SER A 274 2.11 30.69 5.79
C SER A 274 3.34 31.59 6.00
N ARG A 275 3.77 32.32 4.99
CA ARG A 275 4.88 33.28 5.13
C ARG A 275 4.52 34.45 6.03
N GLU A 276 3.34 35.05 5.82
CA GLU A 276 2.89 36.19 6.64
C GLU A 276 2.61 35.74 8.09
N ALA A 277 1.94 34.59 8.27
CA ALA A 277 1.70 34.02 9.60
C ALA A 277 3.01 33.72 10.34
N ARG A 278 4.03 33.17 9.66
CA ARG A 278 5.33 32.89 10.26
C ARG A 278 6.00 34.19 10.76
N LYS A 279 5.94 35.24 9.94
CA LYS A 279 6.48 36.54 10.34
C LYS A 279 5.78 37.10 11.59
N MET A 280 4.44 37.06 11.62
CA MET A 280 3.66 37.55 12.79
C MET A 280 3.99 36.72 14.06
N LEU A 281 4.14 35.42 13.93
CA LEU A 281 4.49 34.54 15.06
C LEU A 281 5.91 34.83 15.56
N ASP A 282 6.89 35.02 14.65
CA ASP A 282 8.27 35.33 14.99
C ASP A 282 8.38 36.70 15.67
N ASP A 283 7.71 37.73 15.14
CA ASP A 283 7.63 39.09 15.72
C ASP A 283 7.05 39.08 17.13
N ALA A 284 6.12 38.14 17.42
CA ALA A 284 5.53 37.94 18.74
C ALA A 284 6.36 37.01 19.66
N GLY A 285 7.50 36.49 19.20
CA GLY A 285 8.38 35.62 19.97
C GLY A 285 8.01 34.14 19.95
N TRP A 286 7.05 33.72 19.10
CA TRP A 286 6.61 32.31 18.96
C TRP A 286 7.34 31.60 17.81
N THR A 287 8.67 31.62 17.85
CA THR A 287 9.55 31.09 16.81
C THR A 287 9.47 29.56 16.65
N GLU A 288 9.07 28.84 17.71
CA GLU A 288 8.89 27.37 17.69
C GLU A 288 7.44 26.94 17.37
N CYS A 289 6.52 27.90 17.16
CA CYS A 289 5.15 27.59 16.77
C CYS A 289 5.13 26.94 15.38
N GLN A 290 4.55 25.75 15.27
CA GLN A 290 4.45 25.02 14.01
C GLN A 290 3.30 25.55 13.15
N ILE A 291 3.50 25.58 11.84
CA ILE A 291 2.46 25.89 10.87
C ILE A 291 2.07 24.61 10.13
N SER A 292 0.83 24.20 10.30
CA SER A 292 0.24 23.06 9.59
C SER A 292 -0.60 23.55 8.41
N ALA A 293 -0.54 22.84 7.28
CA ALA A 293 -1.41 23.09 6.13
C ALA A 293 -2.25 21.85 5.81
N SER A 294 -3.50 22.07 5.42
CA SER A 294 -4.43 21.03 5.00
C SER A 294 -5.32 21.54 3.86
N ASN A 295 -6.19 20.64 3.32
CA ASN A 295 -7.11 20.88 2.22
C ASN A 295 -6.50 20.72 0.82
N SER A 296 -7.05 19.78 0.06
CA SER A 296 -6.78 19.50 -1.36
C SER A 296 -5.30 19.29 -1.73
N LEU A 297 -4.51 18.84 -0.77
CA LEU A 297 -3.06 18.60 -0.94
C LEU A 297 -2.79 17.26 -1.62
N ASP A 298 -1.78 17.27 -2.50
CA ASP A 298 -1.12 16.11 -3.08
C ASP A 298 0.38 16.39 -3.25
N GLU A 299 1.12 15.42 -3.82
CA GLU A 299 2.57 15.54 -4.03
C GLU A 299 2.97 16.74 -4.89
N TYR A 300 2.15 17.12 -5.86
CA TYR A 300 2.44 18.25 -6.75
C TYR A 300 2.20 19.59 -6.05
N ILE A 301 1.05 19.73 -5.39
CA ILE A 301 0.72 20.94 -4.62
C ILE A 301 1.72 21.17 -3.51
N ILE A 302 2.09 20.12 -2.76
CA ILE A 302 3.09 20.23 -1.68
C ILE A 302 4.44 20.67 -2.23
N ARG A 303 4.90 20.06 -3.33
CA ARG A 303 6.15 20.47 -4.00
C ARG A 303 6.12 21.94 -4.39
N ASP A 304 5.04 22.38 -5.02
CA ASP A 304 4.91 23.75 -5.51
C ASP A 304 4.82 24.77 -4.36
N LEU A 305 4.08 24.47 -3.29
CA LEU A 305 4.05 25.30 -2.08
C LEU A 305 5.46 25.50 -1.49
N LEU A 306 6.24 24.41 -1.39
CA LEU A 306 7.60 24.47 -0.87
C LEU A 306 8.54 25.25 -1.79
N GLN A 307 8.42 25.09 -3.11
CA GLN A 307 9.17 25.87 -4.09
C GLN A 307 8.87 27.37 -4.03
N GLN A 308 7.62 27.75 -3.69
CA GLN A 308 7.21 29.13 -3.46
C GLN A 308 7.65 29.67 -2.10
N GLY A 309 8.39 28.89 -1.31
CA GLY A 309 8.93 29.31 -0.01
C GLY A 309 7.90 29.31 1.12
N ALA A 310 6.82 28.52 1.00
CA ALA A 310 5.86 28.32 2.07
C ALA A 310 6.53 27.88 3.38
N LYS A 311 6.10 28.43 4.51
CA LYS A 311 6.62 28.14 5.84
C LYS A 311 5.69 27.15 6.55
N ILE A 312 5.80 25.89 6.15
CA ILE A 312 4.93 24.81 6.62
C ILE A 312 5.80 23.72 7.26
N ASP A 313 5.43 23.26 8.43
CA ASP A 313 6.11 22.22 9.20
C ASP A 313 5.41 20.87 9.09
N MET A 314 4.08 20.89 8.85
CA MET A 314 3.24 19.70 8.80
C MET A 314 2.16 19.80 7.71
N PHE A 315 1.87 18.70 7.06
CA PHE A 315 0.78 18.58 6.09
C PHE A 315 -0.27 17.57 6.56
N GLY A 316 -1.53 18.00 6.63
CA GLY A 316 -2.69 17.13 6.79
C GLY A 316 -3.29 16.80 5.42
N VAL A 317 -3.08 15.58 4.92
CA VAL A 317 -3.50 15.19 3.58
C VAL A 317 -4.67 14.22 3.66
N GLY A 318 -5.79 14.56 3.04
CA GLY A 318 -7.04 13.81 3.13
C GLY A 318 -7.43 13.13 1.84
N GLU A 319 -8.44 13.71 1.17
CA GLU A 319 -9.13 13.13 0.02
C GLU A 319 -8.21 12.57 -1.04
N ARG A 320 -7.25 13.35 -1.53
CA ARG A 320 -6.38 12.96 -2.65
C ARG A 320 -5.44 11.80 -2.32
N MET A 321 -5.14 11.59 -1.03
CA MET A 321 -4.36 10.43 -0.58
C MET A 321 -5.25 9.20 -0.45
N ILE A 322 -6.32 9.28 0.38
CA ILE A 322 -7.11 8.11 0.75
C ILE A 322 -7.93 7.52 -0.40
N THR A 323 -8.20 8.32 -1.44
CA THR A 323 -8.87 7.87 -2.66
C THR A 323 -7.91 7.61 -3.82
N ALA A 324 -6.63 7.96 -3.67
CA ALA A 324 -5.67 8.02 -4.77
C ALA A 324 -6.27 8.68 -6.01
N SER A 325 -6.90 9.85 -5.85
CA SER A 325 -7.83 10.46 -6.80
C SER A 325 -7.27 10.66 -8.21
N SER A 326 -5.97 10.79 -8.35
CA SER A 326 -5.30 10.93 -9.67
C SER A 326 -5.33 9.64 -10.49
N GLN A 327 -5.24 8.48 -9.82
CA GLN A 327 -5.37 7.16 -10.43
C GLN A 327 -5.87 6.16 -9.38
N PRO A 328 -7.20 5.96 -9.25
CA PRO A 328 -7.80 5.21 -8.14
C PRO A 328 -7.76 3.68 -8.32
N VAL A 329 -7.02 3.17 -9.30
CA VAL A 329 -6.94 1.74 -9.60
C VAL A 329 -5.48 1.30 -9.68
N PHE A 330 -5.10 0.31 -8.88
CA PHE A 330 -3.76 -0.30 -8.91
C PHE A 330 -3.57 -1.25 -10.09
N GLY A 331 -4.63 -2.00 -10.44
CA GLY A 331 -4.65 -2.89 -11.61
C GLY A 331 -3.89 -4.19 -11.42
N GLY A 332 -3.78 -4.68 -10.20
CA GLY A 332 -3.28 -6.01 -9.91
C GLY A 332 -4.19 -7.10 -10.47
N VAL A 333 -3.59 -8.24 -10.81
CA VAL A 333 -4.25 -9.42 -11.36
C VAL A 333 -3.72 -10.68 -10.70
N TYR A 334 -4.56 -11.73 -10.68
CA TYR A 334 -4.22 -13.07 -10.18
C TYR A 334 -4.30 -14.06 -11.35
N LYS A 335 -3.22 -14.75 -11.67
CA LYS A 335 -3.17 -15.55 -12.90
C LYS A 335 -2.45 -16.86 -12.70
N LEU A 336 -3.05 -17.94 -13.25
CA LEU A 336 -2.46 -19.27 -13.30
C LEU A 336 -1.13 -19.21 -14.06
N ALA A 337 -0.08 -19.69 -13.42
CA ALA A 337 1.30 -19.74 -13.95
C ALA A 337 1.79 -21.17 -14.22
N ALA A 338 1.31 -22.16 -13.45
CA ALA A 338 1.65 -23.56 -13.62
C ALA A 338 0.62 -24.47 -12.93
N VAL A 339 0.69 -25.77 -13.25
CA VAL A 339 0.02 -26.86 -12.53
C VAL A 339 1.05 -27.97 -12.27
N GLU A 340 0.78 -28.89 -11.33
CA GLU A 340 1.55 -30.12 -11.18
C GLU A 340 0.88 -31.27 -11.96
N ASP A 341 1.66 -32.14 -12.55
CA ASP A 341 1.16 -33.41 -13.07
C ASP A 341 1.04 -34.45 -11.94
N GLU A 342 0.61 -35.69 -12.28
CA GLU A 342 0.46 -36.76 -11.30
C GLU A 342 1.80 -37.22 -10.66
N ALA A 343 2.92 -36.93 -11.30
CA ALA A 343 4.26 -37.22 -10.79
C ALA A 343 4.83 -36.04 -9.95
N GLY A 344 4.11 -34.93 -9.83
CA GLY A 344 4.55 -33.72 -9.14
C GLY A 344 5.45 -32.79 -9.97
N ASN A 345 5.56 -33.04 -11.30
CA ASN A 345 6.32 -32.14 -12.16
C ASN A 345 5.54 -30.86 -12.44
N ILE A 346 6.24 -29.74 -12.45
CA ILE A 346 5.64 -28.43 -12.72
C ILE A 346 5.46 -28.25 -14.23
N ILE A 347 4.20 -28.16 -14.65
CA ILE A 347 3.79 -27.91 -16.04
C ILE A 347 3.43 -26.43 -16.18
N PRO A 348 4.26 -25.62 -16.87
CA PRO A 348 4.02 -24.21 -17.00
C PRO A 348 2.75 -23.91 -17.80
N LYS A 349 2.03 -22.85 -17.42
CA LYS A 349 0.82 -22.37 -18.08
C LYS A 349 0.99 -20.90 -18.46
N ILE A 350 0.49 -20.54 -19.63
CA ILE A 350 0.55 -19.16 -20.13
C ILE A 350 -0.80 -18.74 -20.69
N LYS A 351 -1.20 -17.52 -20.36
CA LYS A 351 -2.29 -16.85 -21.07
C LYS A 351 -1.72 -16.08 -22.25
N VAL A 352 -2.10 -16.46 -23.45
CA VAL A 352 -1.82 -15.70 -24.69
C VAL A 352 -2.91 -14.67 -24.91
N SER A 353 -2.53 -13.49 -25.38
CA SER A 353 -3.46 -12.39 -25.68
C SER A 353 -2.92 -11.58 -26.86
N GLU A 354 -3.81 -11.06 -27.68
CA GLU A 354 -3.47 -10.09 -28.75
C GLU A 354 -2.76 -8.85 -28.18
N ASN A 355 -3.17 -8.42 -26.98
CA ASN A 355 -2.43 -7.40 -26.24
C ASN A 355 -1.23 -8.05 -25.53
N VAL A 356 -0.02 -7.80 -26.06
CA VAL A 356 1.26 -8.32 -25.55
C VAL A 356 1.45 -8.00 -24.06
N ASP A 357 0.92 -6.88 -23.57
CA ASP A 357 1.00 -6.50 -22.17
C ASP A 357 0.19 -7.40 -21.23
N LYS A 358 -0.75 -8.17 -21.77
CA LYS A 358 -1.56 -9.15 -21.02
C LYS A 358 -0.96 -10.56 -21.01
N ILE A 359 0.14 -10.80 -21.73
CA ILE A 359 0.85 -12.08 -21.73
C ILE A 359 1.56 -12.24 -20.36
N THR A 360 1.30 -13.39 -19.70
CA THR A 360 1.85 -13.70 -18.38
C THR A 360 3.26 -14.31 -18.45
N ASN A 361 3.96 -14.30 -17.32
CA ASN A 361 5.18 -15.10 -17.15
C ASN A 361 4.78 -16.46 -16.57
N PRO A 362 5.08 -17.58 -17.26
CA PRO A 362 4.70 -18.91 -16.81
C PRO A 362 5.62 -19.44 -15.70
N HIS A 363 5.30 -20.62 -15.18
CA HIS A 363 6.11 -21.41 -14.25
C HIS A 363 6.04 -20.90 -12.79
N PHE A 364 6.54 -21.71 -11.84
CA PHE A 364 6.81 -21.30 -10.46
C PHE A 364 8.10 -20.47 -10.44
N LYS A 365 8.04 -19.25 -9.89
CA LYS A 365 9.07 -18.21 -10.03
C LYS A 365 9.46 -17.59 -8.70
N LYS A 366 10.65 -17.03 -8.67
CA LYS A 366 11.10 -16.10 -7.61
C LYS A 366 11.81 -14.92 -8.23
N THR A 367 11.85 -13.82 -7.50
CA THR A 367 12.51 -12.58 -7.90
C THR A 367 13.71 -12.32 -7.01
N TYR A 368 14.85 -12.03 -7.62
CA TYR A 368 16.03 -11.51 -6.94
C TYR A 368 16.18 -10.02 -7.25
N ARG A 369 16.35 -9.20 -6.22
CA ARG A 369 16.81 -7.82 -6.41
C ARG A 369 18.31 -7.79 -6.42
N ILE A 370 18.86 -7.19 -7.46
CA ILE A 370 20.30 -7.04 -7.69
C ILE A 370 20.72 -5.69 -7.15
N PHE A 371 21.67 -5.70 -6.22
CA PHE A 371 22.25 -4.49 -5.63
C PHE A 371 23.70 -4.34 -6.05
N ASP A 372 24.11 -3.14 -6.42
CA ASP A 372 25.53 -2.79 -6.57
C ASP A 372 26.20 -2.73 -5.18
N LYS A 373 27.24 -3.51 -4.97
CA LYS A 373 27.95 -3.59 -3.68
C LYS A 373 28.70 -2.31 -3.31
N ALA A 374 29.08 -1.49 -4.27
CA ALA A 374 29.82 -0.28 -4.01
C ALA A 374 28.93 0.86 -3.51
N THR A 375 27.69 0.93 -4.03
CA THR A 375 26.75 2.00 -3.71
C THR A 375 25.61 1.56 -2.79
N GLY A 376 25.35 0.26 -2.66
CA GLY A 376 24.18 -0.29 -1.97
C GLY A 376 22.86 -0.03 -2.70
N LYS A 377 22.90 0.49 -3.94
CA LYS A 377 21.70 0.81 -4.71
C LYS A 377 21.16 -0.41 -5.47
N ALA A 378 19.84 -0.48 -5.55
CA ALA A 378 19.14 -1.47 -6.35
C ALA A 378 19.25 -1.13 -7.84
N GLU A 379 19.71 -2.09 -8.63
CA GLU A 379 20.02 -1.93 -10.05
C GLU A 379 18.95 -2.52 -10.96
N ALA A 380 18.44 -3.71 -10.61
CA ALA A 380 17.46 -4.45 -11.38
C ALA A 380 16.79 -5.52 -10.51
N ASP A 381 15.62 -5.99 -10.95
CA ASP A 381 15.00 -7.19 -10.43
C ASP A 381 15.07 -8.30 -11.48
N TYR A 382 15.43 -9.49 -11.05
CA TYR A 382 15.69 -10.66 -11.89
C TYR A 382 14.74 -11.80 -11.53
N ILE A 383 13.78 -12.07 -12.40
CA ILE A 383 12.78 -13.12 -12.22
C ILE A 383 13.32 -14.42 -12.79
N THR A 384 13.45 -15.43 -11.95
CA THR A 384 13.97 -16.75 -12.31
C THR A 384 12.91 -17.83 -12.13
N VAL A 385 13.11 -18.99 -12.72
CA VAL A 385 12.42 -20.21 -12.27
C VAL A 385 12.84 -20.51 -10.83
N TRP A 386 11.97 -21.11 -10.04
CA TRP A 386 12.17 -21.27 -8.60
C TRP A 386 13.44 -22.04 -8.22
N ASP A 387 13.81 -23.02 -9.01
CA ASP A 387 15.00 -23.87 -8.79
C ASP A 387 16.33 -23.20 -9.19
N GLU A 388 16.29 -22.06 -9.88
CA GLU A 388 17.51 -21.34 -10.23
C GLU A 388 18.09 -20.59 -9.01
N THR A 389 19.40 -20.54 -8.92
CA THR A 389 20.14 -19.75 -7.93
C THR A 389 21.08 -18.78 -8.65
N VAL A 390 21.24 -17.59 -8.09
CA VAL A 390 22.16 -16.58 -8.63
C VAL A 390 23.54 -16.77 -8.01
N ASP A 391 24.54 -17.11 -8.84
CA ASP A 391 25.93 -17.20 -8.41
C ASP A 391 26.59 -15.80 -8.43
N VAL A 392 26.66 -15.17 -7.26
CA VAL A 392 27.23 -13.82 -7.12
C VAL A 392 28.75 -13.75 -7.30
N THR A 393 29.42 -14.89 -7.50
CA THR A 393 30.87 -14.94 -7.76
C THR A 393 31.21 -14.83 -9.26
N LYS A 394 30.19 -14.92 -10.11
CA LYS A 394 30.33 -14.83 -11.58
C LYS A 394 29.62 -13.60 -12.12
N PRO A 395 30.05 -13.07 -13.26
CA PRO A 395 29.30 -12.03 -13.95
C PRO A 395 27.87 -12.49 -14.26
N LEU A 396 26.88 -11.63 -13.97
CA LEU A 396 25.48 -11.85 -14.29
C LEU A 396 25.07 -10.92 -15.43
N GLU A 397 24.74 -11.48 -16.58
CA GLU A 397 24.16 -10.72 -17.69
C GLU A 397 22.64 -10.75 -17.61
N LEU A 398 22.01 -9.58 -17.56
CA LEU A 398 20.56 -9.39 -17.65
C LEU A 398 20.21 -8.78 -19.00
N PHE A 399 18.99 -9.04 -19.47
CA PHE A 399 18.46 -8.45 -20.70
C PHE A 399 16.97 -8.11 -20.57
N ASP A 400 16.57 -7.01 -21.21
CA ASP A 400 15.16 -6.60 -21.27
C ASP A 400 14.36 -7.64 -22.09
N PRO A 401 13.36 -8.33 -21.51
CA PRO A 401 12.63 -9.40 -22.22
C PRO A 401 11.77 -8.87 -23.40
N ARG A 402 11.56 -7.55 -23.50
CA ARG A 402 10.87 -6.91 -24.63
C ARG A 402 11.85 -6.42 -25.72
N SER A 403 13.10 -6.19 -25.33
CA SER A 403 14.15 -5.62 -26.19
C SER A 403 15.45 -6.34 -25.94
N THR A 404 15.54 -7.61 -26.34
CA THR A 404 16.62 -8.56 -25.97
C THR A 404 18.05 -8.13 -26.36
N TRP A 405 18.16 -7.11 -27.20
CA TRP A 405 19.43 -6.44 -27.53
C TRP A 405 19.94 -5.52 -26.42
N LYS A 406 19.05 -5.07 -25.51
CA LYS A 406 19.44 -4.27 -24.33
C LYS A 406 19.92 -5.23 -23.25
N ARG A 407 21.23 -5.19 -23.00
CA ARG A 407 21.87 -6.08 -22.04
C ARG A 407 22.75 -5.27 -21.09
N LYS A 408 22.87 -5.73 -19.85
CA LYS A 408 23.80 -5.19 -18.84
C LYS A 408 24.43 -6.34 -18.07
N THR A 409 25.75 -6.29 -17.90
CA THR A 409 26.50 -7.26 -17.10
C THR A 409 26.87 -6.67 -15.75
N TYR A 410 26.54 -7.38 -14.69
CA TYR A 410 26.88 -7.04 -13.31
C TYR A 410 28.01 -7.94 -12.83
N THR A 411 29.07 -7.34 -12.25
CA THR A 411 30.26 -8.08 -11.78
C THR A 411 30.51 -7.92 -10.28
N ASN A 412 30.05 -6.81 -9.68
CA ASN A 412 30.20 -6.52 -8.25
C ASN A 412 28.82 -6.27 -7.63
N PHE A 413 28.09 -7.33 -7.41
CA PHE A 413 26.69 -7.24 -6.98
C PHE A 413 26.36 -8.21 -5.85
N GLU A 414 25.26 -7.93 -5.17
CA GLU A 414 24.55 -8.82 -4.27
C GLU A 414 23.17 -9.13 -4.88
N ALA A 415 22.71 -10.36 -4.72
CA ALA A 415 21.37 -10.79 -5.14
C ALA A 415 20.56 -11.21 -3.91
N ARG A 416 19.46 -10.52 -3.63
CA ARG A 416 18.57 -10.83 -2.50
C ARG A 416 17.23 -11.34 -3.03
N PRO A 417 16.76 -12.52 -2.60
CA PRO A 417 15.42 -12.97 -2.92
C PRO A 417 14.40 -12.03 -2.26
N LEU A 418 13.35 -11.65 -3.00
CA LEU A 418 12.31 -10.75 -2.49
C LEU A 418 11.20 -11.50 -1.77
N GLN A 419 10.75 -12.65 -2.28
CA GLN A 419 9.66 -13.42 -1.67
C GLN A 419 10.14 -14.18 -0.44
N VAL A 420 9.31 -14.17 0.59
CA VAL A 420 9.41 -15.02 1.78
C VAL A 420 8.26 -16.00 1.81
N GLN A 421 8.46 -17.19 2.39
CA GLN A 421 7.38 -18.16 2.58
C GLN A 421 6.51 -17.67 3.75
N VAL A 422 5.21 -17.49 3.48
CA VAL A 422 4.22 -17.01 4.46
C VAL A 422 3.45 -18.17 5.05
N PHE A 423 2.93 -19.04 4.19
CA PHE A 423 2.26 -20.28 4.59
C PHE A 423 3.00 -21.49 3.99
N LYS A 424 3.06 -22.56 4.76
CA LYS A 424 3.59 -23.85 4.35
C LYS A 424 2.61 -24.95 4.77
N GLY A 425 2.02 -25.64 3.79
CA GLY A 425 1.02 -26.67 4.05
C GLY A 425 -0.17 -26.14 4.86
N GLY A 426 -0.60 -24.90 4.66
CA GLY A 426 -1.67 -24.23 5.41
C GLY A 426 -1.25 -23.59 6.75
N GLU A 427 -0.04 -23.90 7.23
CA GLU A 427 0.48 -23.35 8.49
C GLU A 427 1.21 -22.03 8.28
N LEU A 428 0.92 -21.01 9.10
CA LEU A 428 1.64 -19.75 9.08
C LEU A 428 3.08 -19.94 9.59
N VAL A 429 4.06 -19.66 8.72
CA VAL A 429 5.50 -19.78 9.04
C VAL A 429 6.22 -18.43 9.06
N TYR A 430 5.55 -17.35 8.66
CA TYR A 430 6.10 -16.00 8.62
C TYR A 430 5.88 -15.26 9.92
N GLN A 431 6.95 -14.74 10.51
CA GLN A 431 6.86 -13.84 11.64
C GLN A 431 6.58 -12.42 11.14
N GLN A 432 5.37 -11.93 11.39
CA GLN A 432 5.00 -10.58 10.99
C GLN A 432 5.76 -9.54 11.80
N PRO A 433 6.42 -8.57 11.15
CA PRO A 433 6.99 -7.42 11.85
C PRO A 433 5.89 -6.47 12.35
N THR A 434 6.22 -5.62 13.31
CA THR A 434 5.34 -4.54 13.74
C THR A 434 5.14 -3.51 12.63
N LEU A 435 4.05 -2.76 12.68
CA LEU A 435 3.77 -1.75 11.66
C LEU A 435 4.84 -0.64 11.62
N GLN A 436 5.45 -0.33 12.77
CA GLN A 436 6.56 0.60 12.87
C GLN A 436 7.82 0.08 12.18
N GLU A 437 8.11 -1.22 12.33
CA GLU A 437 9.22 -1.86 11.62
C GLU A 437 8.98 -1.89 10.12
N ILE A 438 7.73 -2.13 9.67
CA ILE A 438 7.36 -2.07 8.24
C ILE A 438 7.56 -0.66 7.68
N GLN A 439 7.13 0.40 8.38
CA GLN A 439 7.33 1.78 7.94
C GLN A 439 8.83 2.11 7.81
N LYS A 440 9.63 1.72 8.81
CA LYS A 440 11.09 1.92 8.80
C LYS A 440 11.72 1.16 7.62
N TYR A 441 11.36 -0.10 7.46
CA TYR A 441 11.83 -0.93 6.35
C TYR A 441 11.45 -0.31 5.00
N CYS A 442 10.22 0.21 4.85
CA CYS A 442 9.80 0.88 3.62
C CYS A 442 10.71 2.07 3.30
N ALA A 443 11.01 2.92 4.28
CA ALA A 443 11.91 4.06 4.07
C ALA A 443 13.32 3.59 3.63
N GLU A 444 13.89 2.59 4.31
CA GLU A 444 15.19 2.01 4.00
C GLU A 444 15.22 1.41 2.59
N GLN A 445 14.17 0.66 2.20
CA GLN A 445 14.10 0.05 0.87
C GLN A 445 13.91 1.08 -0.25
N VAL A 446 13.09 2.11 -0.04
CA VAL A 446 12.94 3.22 -1.00
C VAL A 446 14.26 3.99 -1.18
N ASP A 447 15.05 4.13 -0.11
CA ASP A 447 16.36 4.79 -0.18
C ASP A 447 17.39 3.99 -0.99
N THR A 448 17.22 2.68 -1.16
CA THR A 448 18.06 1.90 -2.06
C THR A 448 17.85 2.21 -3.53
N LEU A 449 16.71 2.79 -3.91
CA LEU A 449 16.44 3.17 -5.29
C LEU A 449 17.23 4.42 -5.69
N TRP A 450 17.61 4.50 -6.96
CA TRP A 450 18.21 5.70 -7.56
C TRP A 450 17.19 6.84 -7.58
N ASP A 451 17.66 8.08 -7.46
CA ASP A 451 16.80 9.28 -7.43
C ASP A 451 16.01 9.45 -8.74
N GLU A 452 16.58 9.01 -9.85
CA GLU A 452 15.94 9.01 -11.16
C GLU A 452 14.70 8.14 -11.20
N VAL A 453 14.67 7.01 -10.49
CA VAL A 453 13.50 6.13 -10.34
C VAL A 453 12.43 6.77 -9.44
N LYS A 454 12.85 7.61 -8.51
CA LYS A 454 11.98 8.27 -7.53
C LYS A 454 11.30 9.56 -8.04
N ARG A 455 11.55 10.02 -9.27
CA ARG A 455 10.92 11.22 -9.83
C ARG A 455 9.39 11.09 -9.85
N PHE A 456 8.69 12.19 -9.63
CA PHE A 456 7.22 12.22 -9.75
C PHE A 456 6.76 12.21 -11.19
N GLU A 457 7.54 12.79 -12.08
CA GLU A 457 7.26 12.93 -13.50
C GLU A 457 8.42 12.32 -14.29
N ASN A 458 8.07 11.54 -15.31
CA ASN A 458 9.03 10.87 -16.19
C ASN A 458 10.18 10.17 -15.44
N PRO A 459 9.89 9.28 -14.48
CA PRO A 459 10.91 8.54 -13.77
C PRO A 459 11.71 7.65 -14.73
N HIS A 460 12.97 7.39 -14.38
CA HIS A 460 13.73 6.36 -15.08
C HIS A 460 13.07 5.00 -14.88
N LYS A 461 12.92 4.24 -15.95
CA LYS A 461 12.34 2.90 -15.91
C LYS A 461 13.30 1.95 -15.20
N TYR A 462 12.86 1.38 -14.10
CA TYR A 462 13.57 0.31 -13.41
C TYR A 462 13.52 -0.99 -14.23
N TYR A 463 14.59 -1.76 -14.22
CA TYR A 463 14.70 -2.98 -15.01
C TYR A 463 14.14 -4.18 -14.25
N VAL A 464 13.22 -4.90 -14.88
CA VAL A 464 12.68 -6.18 -14.40
C VAL A 464 12.87 -7.20 -15.51
N ASP A 465 13.90 -8.02 -15.36
CA ASP A 465 14.38 -8.91 -16.39
C ASP A 465 14.09 -10.37 -16.05
N LEU A 466 14.06 -11.23 -17.06
CA LEU A 466 13.82 -12.67 -16.91
C LEU A 466 15.12 -13.44 -17.03
N SER A 467 15.22 -14.57 -16.31
CA SER A 467 16.30 -15.54 -16.57
C SER A 467 16.16 -16.12 -17.99
N GLN A 468 17.29 -16.53 -18.57
CA GLN A 468 17.29 -17.16 -19.88
C GLN A 468 16.36 -18.40 -19.89
N LYS A 469 16.41 -19.23 -18.84
CA LYS A 469 15.56 -20.41 -18.69
C LYS A 469 14.07 -20.04 -18.70
N LEU A 470 13.67 -19.04 -17.90
CA LEU A 470 12.28 -18.58 -17.84
C LEU A 470 11.83 -17.96 -19.17
N TRP A 471 12.71 -17.18 -19.81
CA TRP A 471 12.43 -16.59 -21.12
C TRP A 471 12.24 -17.66 -22.20
N ASP A 472 13.11 -18.68 -22.24
CA ASP A 472 13.03 -19.80 -23.20
C ASP A 472 11.72 -20.57 -23.03
N ILE A 473 11.35 -20.95 -21.80
CA ILE A 473 10.05 -21.58 -21.48
C ILE A 473 8.89 -20.73 -22.00
N LYS A 474 8.92 -19.43 -21.75
CA LYS A 474 7.89 -18.52 -22.23
C LYS A 474 7.80 -18.48 -23.76
N GLN A 475 8.93 -18.42 -24.45
CA GLN A 475 8.97 -18.40 -25.91
C GLN A 475 8.47 -19.73 -26.54
N GLU A 476 8.80 -20.85 -25.94
CA GLU A 476 8.32 -22.16 -26.37
C GLU A 476 6.80 -22.24 -26.27
N LEU A 477 6.22 -21.92 -25.10
CA LEU A 477 4.77 -21.90 -24.92
C LEU A 477 4.04 -20.94 -25.87
N LEU A 478 4.64 -19.80 -26.20
CA LEU A 478 4.09 -18.87 -27.18
C LEU A 478 4.11 -19.43 -28.60
N ARG A 479 5.11 -20.27 -28.96
CA ARG A 479 5.16 -20.93 -30.28
C ARG A 479 4.14 -22.06 -30.40
N GLU A 480 3.93 -22.84 -29.33
CA GLU A 480 2.96 -23.93 -29.30
C GLU A 480 1.49 -23.48 -29.37
N ARG A 481 1.20 -22.23 -29.01
CA ARG A 481 -0.15 -21.67 -28.90
C ARG A 481 -0.52 -20.71 -30.04
N ARG A 482 0.31 -20.67 -31.07
CA ARG A 482 0.06 -19.89 -32.30
C ARG A 482 -0.93 -20.54 -33.25
#